data_ca4aaa43bcd486f580a05bf691065256
#
_entry.id   ca4aaa43bcd486f580a05bf691065256
#
_cell.length_a   1.000
_cell.length_b   1.000
_cell.length_c   1.000
_cell.angle_alpha   90.00
_cell.angle_beta   90.00
_cell.angle_gamma   90.00
#
_symmetry.space_group_name_H-M   'P 1'
#
loop_
_entity.id
_entity.type
_entity.pdbx_description
1 polymer ?
#
loop_
_entity_poly.entity_id
_entity_poly.type
_entity_poly.pdbx_seq_one_letter_code
_entity_poly.pdbx_strand_id
1 'polypeptide(L)'
;MNIRQKLEVIQKMLGLTQTKLAERFGVSFVAFNSWWTGKSTPRPKMQAAIEELFLAVTGQKIIPHEELALKKRVIREKSSKHRSVIAEILDNPDIRDQFILKLTYHSNRIEGSTLTERDTAAILFDNAALPDKSLTEQLETKNHQTALNYLFDQITKKENIDEGLVLKLHSILMNGVRQDAGFYRRHAVRITGV
;
A
#
# COMPACT_ATOMS: atom_id res chain seq x y z
N MET A 1 3.68 15.85 8.77
CA MET A 1 3.45 17.13 8.04
C MET A 1 3.06 18.21 9.04
N ASN A 2 3.68 19.39 8.94
CA ASN A 2 3.30 20.53 9.75
C ASN A 2 2.12 21.31 9.12
N ILE A 3 1.55 22.28 9.85
CA ILE A 3 0.38 23.07 9.40
C ILE A 3 0.60 23.75 8.06
N ARG A 4 1.77 24.36 7.87
CA ARG A 4 2.14 25.02 6.60
C ARG A 4 2.08 24.04 5.43
N GLN A 5 2.70 22.87 5.55
CA GLN A 5 2.71 21.86 4.50
C GLN A 5 1.30 21.37 4.15
N LYS A 6 0.40 21.25 5.14
CA LYS A 6 -1.00 20.91 4.89
C LYS A 6 -1.73 22.00 4.12
N LEU A 7 -1.53 23.26 4.51
CA LEU A 7 -2.12 24.40 3.82
C LEU A 7 -1.62 24.52 2.37
N GLU A 8 -0.33 24.27 2.12
CA GLU A 8 0.25 24.24 0.77
C GLU A 8 -0.39 23.15 -0.10
N VAL A 9 -0.60 21.95 0.45
CA VAL A 9 -1.28 20.85 -0.26
C VAL A 9 -2.73 21.22 -0.54
N ILE A 10 -3.47 21.71 0.47
CA ILE A 10 -4.87 22.14 0.31
C ILE A 10 -4.96 23.21 -0.79
N GLN A 11 -4.08 24.20 -0.76
CA GLN A 11 -4.04 25.28 -1.75
C GLN A 11 -3.87 24.72 -3.16
N LYS A 12 -2.90 23.84 -3.34
CA LYS A 12 -2.57 23.21 -4.63
C LYS A 12 -3.71 22.34 -5.15
N MET A 13 -4.30 21.54 -4.27
CA MET A 13 -5.39 20.62 -4.63
C MET A 13 -6.68 21.36 -5.01
N LEU A 14 -6.98 22.48 -4.35
CA LEU A 14 -8.17 23.27 -4.62
C LEU A 14 -7.96 24.38 -5.66
N GLY A 15 -6.72 24.66 -6.08
CA GLY A 15 -6.40 25.74 -7.01
C GLY A 15 -6.71 27.14 -6.45
N LEU A 16 -6.72 27.30 -5.10
CA LEU A 16 -7.12 28.56 -4.44
C LEU A 16 -5.91 29.43 -4.12
N THR A 17 -6.15 30.76 -4.04
CA THR A 17 -5.17 31.70 -3.49
C THR A 17 -5.17 31.63 -1.96
N GLN A 18 -4.09 32.09 -1.32
CA GLN A 18 -4.03 32.18 0.15
C GLN A 18 -5.16 33.05 0.72
N THR A 19 -5.54 34.11 0.03
CA THR A 19 -6.68 34.99 0.43
C THR A 19 -7.99 34.19 0.45
N LYS A 20 -8.28 33.44 -0.62
CA LYS A 20 -9.50 32.63 -0.69
C LYS A 20 -9.49 31.48 0.33
N LEU A 21 -8.33 30.94 0.65
CA LEU A 21 -8.22 29.95 1.72
C LEU A 21 -8.47 30.57 3.10
N ALA A 22 -7.96 31.78 3.36
CA ALA A 22 -8.22 32.50 4.59
C ALA A 22 -9.75 32.77 4.76
N GLU A 23 -10.41 33.24 3.70
CA GLU A 23 -11.86 33.40 3.65
C GLU A 23 -12.61 32.10 3.92
N ARG A 24 -12.19 31.00 3.30
CA ARG A 24 -12.80 29.67 3.51
C ARG A 24 -12.70 29.19 4.96
N PHE A 25 -11.61 29.50 5.65
CA PHE A 25 -11.43 29.21 7.07
C PHE A 25 -12.07 30.25 8.00
N GLY A 26 -12.68 31.31 7.44
CA GLY A 26 -13.33 32.36 8.21
C GLY A 26 -12.35 33.21 9.04
N VAL A 27 -11.12 33.40 8.54
CA VAL A 27 -10.07 34.14 9.23
C VAL A 27 -9.53 35.29 8.39
N SER A 28 -8.92 36.28 9.03
CA SER A 28 -8.24 37.36 8.30
C SER A 28 -7.00 36.82 7.58
N PHE A 29 -6.65 37.41 6.45
CA PHE A 29 -5.43 37.08 5.72
C PHE A 29 -4.18 37.19 6.60
N VAL A 30 -4.13 38.17 7.51
CA VAL A 30 -3.01 38.37 8.45
C VAL A 30 -2.84 37.16 9.35
N ALA A 31 -3.93 36.67 9.95
CA ALA A 31 -3.90 35.47 10.79
C ALA A 31 -3.48 34.24 9.97
N PHE A 32 -4.04 34.04 8.78
CA PHE A 32 -3.68 32.94 7.89
C PHE A 32 -2.20 33.00 7.47
N ASN A 33 -1.72 34.18 7.07
CA ASN A 33 -0.34 34.36 6.66
C ASN A 33 0.65 34.13 7.82
N SER A 34 0.28 34.40 9.06
CA SER A 34 1.11 34.10 10.22
C SER A 34 1.31 32.57 10.41
N TRP A 35 0.30 31.76 10.12
CA TRP A 35 0.39 30.30 10.10
C TRP A 35 1.21 29.80 8.92
N TRP A 36 1.01 30.42 7.76
CA TRP A 36 1.74 30.10 6.54
C TRP A 36 3.24 30.34 6.66
N THR A 37 3.61 31.42 7.29
CA THR A 37 5.02 31.77 7.54
C THR A 37 5.62 31.13 8.80
N GLY A 38 4.80 30.40 9.58
CA GLY A 38 5.25 29.76 10.82
C GLY A 38 5.43 30.71 12.01
N LYS A 39 4.99 31.98 11.88
CA LYS A 39 5.08 32.98 12.96
C LYS A 39 4.14 32.67 14.13
N SER A 40 3.05 31.98 13.88
CA SER A 40 2.12 31.53 14.93
C SER A 40 1.49 30.18 14.57
N THR A 41 0.90 29.53 15.56
CA THR A 41 0.17 28.26 15.38
C THR A 41 -1.33 28.52 15.52
N PRO A 42 -2.18 27.95 14.64
CA PRO A 42 -3.62 28.05 14.78
C PRO A 42 -4.11 27.49 16.11
N ARG A 43 -5.21 28.03 16.64
CA ARG A 43 -5.87 27.45 17.80
C ARG A 43 -6.40 26.04 17.53
N PRO A 44 -6.59 25.16 18.53
CA PRO A 44 -6.99 23.76 18.34
C PRO A 44 -8.20 23.55 17.43
N LYS A 45 -9.25 24.40 17.58
CA LYS A 45 -10.43 24.35 16.70
C LYS A 45 -10.09 24.56 15.22
N MET A 46 -9.17 25.47 14.93
CA MET A 46 -8.74 25.75 13.56
C MET A 46 -7.80 24.68 13.02
N GLN A 47 -6.95 24.11 13.88
CA GLN A 47 -6.14 22.96 13.50
C GLN A 47 -7.04 21.79 13.07
N ALA A 48 -8.11 21.51 13.81
CA ALA A 48 -9.08 20.47 13.44
C ALA A 48 -9.75 20.76 12.09
N ALA A 49 -10.14 22.01 11.82
CA ALA A 49 -10.72 22.40 10.53
C ALA A 49 -9.72 22.24 9.35
N ILE A 50 -8.45 22.56 9.58
CA ILE A 50 -7.38 22.34 8.58
C ILE A 50 -7.18 20.84 8.32
N GLU A 51 -7.19 20.02 9.37
CA GLU A 51 -7.10 18.54 9.24
C GLU A 51 -8.27 17.97 8.46
N GLU A 52 -9.48 18.38 8.81
CA GLU A 52 -10.70 17.93 8.14
C GLU A 52 -10.68 18.28 6.65
N LEU A 53 -10.31 19.52 6.30
CA LEU A 53 -10.20 19.92 4.90
C LEU A 53 -9.08 19.20 4.19
N PHE A 54 -7.93 19.00 4.85
CA PHE A 54 -6.82 18.22 4.30
C PHE A 54 -7.26 16.78 3.98
N LEU A 55 -7.95 16.13 4.91
CA LEU A 55 -8.50 14.79 4.71
C LEU A 55 -9.49 14.76 3.54
N ALA A 56 -10.39 15.76 3.48
CA ALA A 56 -11.40 15.85 2.43
C ALA A 56 -10.80 15.98 1.02
N VAL A 57 -9.70 16.75 0.87
CA VAL A 57 -9.07 16.98 -0.44
C VAL A 57 -8.03 15.91 -0.84
N THR A 58 -7.42 15.24 0.13
CA THR A 58 -6.36 14.25 -0.12
C THR A 58 -6.80 12.80 0.08
N GLY A 59 -7.89 12.58 0.80
CA GLY A 59 -8.29 11.25 1.27
C GLY A 59 -7.33 10.63 2.31
N GLN A 60 -6.31 11.37 2.77
CA GLN A 60 -5.27 10.89 3.68
C GLN A 60 -5.52 11.34 5.13
N LYS A 61 -5.76 10.39 6.01
CA LYS A 61 -5.79 10.64 7.45
C LYS A 61 -4.37 10.65 8.01
N ILE A 62 -3.95 11.80 8.59
CA ILE A 62 -2.68 11.87 9.30
C ILE A 62 -2.86 11.28 10.69
N ILE A 63 -2.17 10.19 10.95
CA ILE A 63 -2.16 9.57 12.28
C ILE A 63 -1.14 10.35 13.14
N PRO A 64 -1.53 10.85 14.33
CA PRO A 64 -0.59 11.49 15.25
C PRO A 64 0.59 10.57 15.58
N HIS A 65 1.78 11.15 15.68
CA HIS A 65 3.01 10.38 15.95
C HIS A 65 2.90 9.56 17.24
N GLU A 66 2.28 10.10 18.27
CA GLU A 66 2.07 9.43 19.56
C GLU A 66 1.15 8.22 19.42
N GLU A 67 0.02 8.36 18.72
CA GLU A 67 -0.89 7.25 18.45
C GLU A 67 -0.21 6.13 17.63
N LEU A 68 0.56 6.53 16.63
CA LEU A 68 1.34 5.56 15.84
C LEU A 68 2.40 4.85 16.69
N ALA A 69 3.09 5.58 17.57
CA ALA A 69 4.09 5.02 18.48
C ALA A 69 3.46 4.03 19.47
N LEU A 70 2.29 4.37 20.03
CA LEU A 70 1.54 3.46 20.91
C LEU A 70 1.11 2.19 20.17
N LYS A 71 0.55 2.31 18.97
CA LYS A 71 0.17 1.14 18.15
C LYS A 71 1.38 0.27 17.82
N LYS A 72 2.50 0.87 17.43
CA LYS A 72 3.75 0.14 17.18
C LYS A 72 4.26 -0.60 18.42
N ARG A 73 4.16 0.02 19.61
CA ARG A 73 4.54 -0.63 20.89
C ARG A 73 3.68 -1.85 21.16
N VAL A 74 2.35 -1.73 21.04
CA VAL A 74 1.42 -2.86 21.23
C VAL A 74 1.70 -4.01 20.26
N ILE A 75 1.98 -3.69 18.97
CA ILE A 75 2.33 -4.70 17.97
C ILE A 75 3.64 -5.41 18.35
N ARG A 76 4.67 -4.66 18.76
CA ARG A 76 5.96 -5.23 19.20
C ARG A 76 5.81 -6.11 20.43
N GLU A 77 5.03 -5.69 21.42
CA GLU A 77 4.72 -6.48 22.61
C GLU A 77 4.01 -7.80 22.28
N LYS A 78 3.05 -7.75 21.35
CA LYS A 78 2.38 -8.98 20.89
C LYS A 78 3.35 -9.86 20.09
N SER A 79 4.12 -9.30 19.18
CA SER A 79 5.07 -10.05 18.35
C SER A 79 6.22 -10.67 19.17
N SER A 80 6.61 -10.06 20.30
CA SER A 80 7.66 -10.63 21.16
C SER A 80 7.28 -11.97 21.81
N LYS A 81 5.99 -12.30 21.86
CA LYS A 81 5.47 -13.58 22.35
C LYS A 81 5.60 -14.70 21.30
N HIS A 82 5.85 -14.36 20.06
CA HIS A 82 6.04 -15.31 18.96
C HIS A 82 7.52 -15.35 18.59
N ARG A 83 8.06 -16.54 18.45
CA ARG A 83 9.49 -16.76 18.15
C ARG A 83 9.87 -16.18 16.78
N SER A 84 9.10 -16.51 15.76
CA SER A 84 9.18 -15.97 14.42
C SER A 84 7.94 -16.43 13.64
N VAL A 85 7.10 -15.49 13.22
CA VAL A 85 5.91 -15.82 12.43
C VAL A 85 6.29 -16.48 11.10
N ILE A 86 7.36 -16.02 10.47
CA ILE A 86 7.86 -16.61 9.21
C ILE A 86 8.34 -18.05 9.44
N ALA A 87 9.09 -18.30 10.51
CA ALA A 87 9.53 -19.67 10.81
C ALA A 87 8.32 -20.59 11.09
N GLU A 88 7.33 -20.13 11.84
CA GLU A 88 6.10 -20.90 12.11
C GLU A 88 5.34 -21.24 10.82
N ILE A 89 5.29 -20.31 9.84
CA ILE A 89 4.68 -20.57 8.53
C ILE A 89 5.51 -21.56 7.72
N LEU A 90 6.84 -21.41 7.70
CA LEU A 90 7.71 -22.22 6.84
C LEU A 90 7.94 -23.64 7.37
N ASP A 91 7.95 -23.80 8.69
CA ASP A 91 8.17 -25.09 9.38
C ASP A 91 6.91 -25.98 9.36
N ASN A 92 5.74 -25.41 9.04
CA ASN A 92 4.48 -26.15 8.94
C ASN A 92 3.93 -26.11 7.51
N PRO A 93 4.04 -27.21 6.73
CA PRO A 93 3.58 -27.28 5.34
C PRO A 93 2.10 -26.90 5.18
N ASP A 94 1.22 -27.33 6.06
CA ASP A 94 -0.22 -27.05 5.96
C ASP A 94 -0.51 -25.55 6.13
N ILE A 95 0.15 -24.91 7.08
CA ILE A 95 0.03 -23.45 7.30
C ILE A 95 0.60 -22.69 6.10
N ARG A 96 1.76 -23.13 5.60
CA ARG A 96 2.40 -22.53 4.43
C ARG A 96 1.52 -22.60 3.19
N ASP A 97 0.96 -23.77 2.91
CA ASP A 97 0.12 -23.99 1.74
C ASP A 97 -1.19 -23.19 1.84
N GLN A 98 -1.81 -23.16 3.03
CA GLN A 98 -2.97 -22.31 3.27
C GLN A 98 -2.63 -20.81 3.12
N PHE A 99 -1.49 -20.38 3.60
CA PHE A 99 -1.03 -19.01 3.45
C PHE A 99 -0.81 -18.64 1.98
N ILE A 100 -0.11 -19.49 1.22
CA ILE A 100 0.13 -19.30 -0.21
C ILE A 100 -1.20 -19.27 -0.97
N LEU A 101 -2.11 -20.21 -0.71
CA LEU A 101 -3.42 -20.26 -1.35
C LEU A 101 -4.22 -18.98 -1.12
N LYS A 102 -4.41 -18.61 0.15
CA LYS A 102 -5.24 -17.44 0.50
C LYS A 102 -4.63 -16.15 -0.06
N LEU A 103 -3.32 -15.97 0.09
CA LEU A 103 -2.66 -14.77 -0.40
C LEU A 103 -2.72 -14.67 -1.93
N THR A 104 -2.48 -15.78 -2.65
CA THR A 104 -2.58 -15.81 -4.11
C THR A 104 -4.01 -15.55 -4.58
N TYR A 105 -4.99 -16.24 -4.02
CA TYR A 105 -6.39 -16.05 -4.39
C TYR A 105 -6.85 -14.61 -4.19
N HIS A 106 -6.64 -14.05 -2.99
CA HIS A 106 -7.11 -12.70 -2.68
C HIS A 106 -6.35 -11.61 -3.47
N SER A 107 -5.04 -11.76 -3.68
CA SER A 107 -4.27 -10.80 -4.48
C SER A 107 -4.75 -10.78 -5.92
N ASN A 108 -4.89 -11.93 -6.57
CA ASN A 108 -5.37 -12.01 -7.94
C ASN A 108 -6.84 -11.54 -8.06
N ARG A 109 -7.66 -11.81 -7.04
CA ARG A 109 -9.05 -11.35 -7.02
C ARG A 109 -9.18 -9.83 -6.99
N ILE A 110 -8.32 -9.13 -6.26
CA ILE A 110 -8.26 -7.66 -6.23
C ILE A 110 -7.89 -7.10 -7.62
N GLU A 111 -7.04 -7.79 -8.36
CA GLU A 111 -6.65 -7.43 -9.73
C GLU A 111 -7.67 -7.86 -10.80
N GLY A 112 -8.79 -8.45 -10.40
CA GLY A 112 -9.91 -8.78 -11.29
C GLY A 112 -9.95 -10.23 -11.79
N SER A 113 -9.16 -11.14 -11.24
CA SER A 113 -9.21 -12.55 -11.60
C SER A 113 -10.60 -13.17 -11.36
N THR A 114 -11.03 -14.03 -12.27
CA THR A 114 -12.29 -14.76 -12.21
C THR A 114 -12.15 -16.15 -11.58
N LEU A 115 -10.92 -16.56 -11.25
CA LEU A 115 -10.67 -17.85 -10.60
C LEU A 115 -11.31 -17.90 -9.22
N THR A 116 -11.90 -19.04 -8.90
CA THR A 116 -12.36 -19.36 -7.55
C THR A 116 -11.17 -19.80 -6.69
N GLU A 117 -11.36 -19.84 -5.37
CA GLU A 117 -10.33 -20.38 -4.47
C GLU A 117 -10.02 -21.86 -4.80
N ARG A 118 -11.02 -22.63 -5.20
CA ARG A 118 -10.85 -24.02 -5.63
C ARG A 118 -10.02 -24.13 -6.92
N ASP A 119 -10.31 -23.26 -7.91
CA ASP A 119 -9.51 -23.19 -9.13
C ASP A 119 -8.06 -22.85 -8.82
N THR A 120 -7.86 -21.87 -7.93
CA THR A 120 -6.53 -21.46 -7.47
C THR A 120 -5.79 -22.62 -6.80
N ALA A 121 -6.46 -23.36 -5.91
CA ALA A 121 -5.87 -24.53 -5.24
C ALA A 121 -5.48 -25.63 -6.26
N ALA A 122 -6.36 -25.93 -7.21
CA ALA A 122 -6.08 -26.92 -8.26
C ALA A 122 -4.85 -26.54 -9.12
N ILE A 123 -4.72 -25.26 -9.49
CA ILE A 123 -3.55 -24.76 -10.21
C ILE A 123 -2.29 -24.87 -9.36
N LEU A 124 -2.36 -24.48 -8.08
CA LEU A 124 -1.18 -24.40 -7.20
C LEU A 124 -0.65 -25.79 -6.83
N PHE A 125 -1.52 -26.69 -6.41
CA PHE A 125 -1.14 -27.95 -5.76
C PHE A 125 -1.29 -29.17 -6.66
N ASP A 126 -2.31 -29.20 -7.54
CA ASP A 126 -2.54 -30.32 -8.43
C ASP A 126 -1.92 -30.12 -9.82
N ASN A 127 -1.30 -28.95 -10.08
CA ASN A 127 -0.80 -28.56 -11.40
C ASN A 127 -1.86 -28.65 -12.50
N ALA A 128 -3.13 -28.44 -12.14
CA ALA A 128 -4.23 -28.55 -13.08
C ALA A 128 -4.17 -27.42 -14.12
N ALA A 129 -4.40 -27.76 -15.38
CA ALA A 129 -4.73 -26.81 -16.43
C ALA A 129 -6.26 -26.72 -16.53
N LEU A 130 -6.81 -25.51 -16.48
CA LEU A 130 -8.23 -25.26 -16.53
C LEU A 130 -8.62 -24.72 -17.92
N PRO A 131 -9.18 -25.57 -18.81
CA PRO A 131 -9.42 -25.18 -20.22
C PRO A 131 -10.44 -24.05 -20.39
N ASP A 132 -11.34 -23.89 -19.42
CA ASP A 132 -12.39 -22.88 -19.39
C ASP A 132 -11.95 -21.56 -18.75
N LYS A 133 -10.70 -21.45 -18.32
CA LYS A 133 -10.13 -20.29 -17.66
C LYS A 133 -9.01 -19.66 -18.48
N SER A 134 -8.84 -18.35 -18.33
CA SER A 134 -7.78 -17.60 -19.01
C SER A 134 -6.40 -18.15 -18.70
N LEU A 135 -5.60 -18.37 -19.74
CA LEU A 135 -4.19 -18.76 -19.57
C LEU A 135 -3.41 -17.72 -18.77
N THR A 136 -3.70 -16.43 -18.97
CA THR A 136 -3.09 -15.33 -18.22
C THR A 136 -3.35 -15.47 -16.73
N GLU A 137 -4.61 -15.70 -16.30
CA GLU A 137 -4.95 -15.89 -14.90
C GLU A 137 -4.25 -17.11 -14.27
N GLN A 138 -4.11 -18.18 -15.04
CA GLN A 138 -3.39 -19.38 -14.59
C GLN A 138 -1.88 -19.12 -14.44
N LEU A 139 -1.27 -18.36 -15.37
CA LEU A 139 0.11 -17.92 -15.27
C LEU A 139 0.33 -17.00 -14.09
N GLU A 140 -0.53 -16.00 -13.90
CA GLU A 140 -0.48 -15.08 -12.75
C GLU A 140 -0.53 -15.85 -11.42
N THR A 141 -1.37 -16.88 -11.33
CA THR A 141 -1.48 -17.74 -10.15
C THR A 141 -0.17 -18.49 -9.88
N LYS A 142 0.44 -19.11 -10.88
CA LYS A 142 1.72 -19.82 -10.74
C LYS A 142 2.88 -18.85 -10.45
N ASN A 143 2.91 -17.72 -11.14
CA ASN A 143 3.91 -16.69 -10.92
C ASN A 143 3.85 -16.14 -9.51
N HIS A 144 2.64 -15.95 -8.97
CA HIS A 144 2.45 -15.47 -7.60
C HIS A 144 3.00 -16.47 -6.57
N GLN A 145 2.73 -17.77 -6.75
CA GLN A 145 3.35 -18.82 -5.93
C GLN A 145 4.88 -18.78 -5.98
N THR A 146 5.43 -18.64 -7.18
CA THR A 146 6.89 -18.57 -7.40
C THR A 146 7.47 -17.33 -6.72
N ALA A 147 6.81 -16.19 -6.83
CA ALA A 147 7.22 -14.94 -6.19
C ALA A 147 7.18 -15.04 -4.65
N LEU A 148 6.13 -15.67 -4.08
CA LEU A 148 6.05 -15.90 -2.64
C LEU A 148 7.15 -16.83 -2.13
N ASN A 149 7.43 -17.92 -2.82
CA ASN A 149 8.51 -18.82 -2.45
C ASN A 149 9.87 -18.11 -2.50
N TYR A 150 10.11 -17.32 -3.55
CA TYR A 150 11.31 -16.50 -3.65
C TYR A 150 11.39 -15.47 -2.48
N LEU A 151 10.30 -14.78 -2.15
CA LEU A 151 10.25 -13.83 -1.06
C LEU A 151 10.52 -14.49 0.30
N PHE A 152 9.97 -15.67 0.56
CA PHE A 152 10.25 -16.43 1.78
C PHE A 152 11.73 -16.80 1.91
N ASP A 153 12.36 -17.20 0.81
CA ASP A 153 13.80 -17.48 0.78
C ASP A 153 14.64 -16.22 1.12
N GLN A 154 14.30 -15.07 0.52
CA GLN A 154 15.00 -13.80 0.82
C GLN A 154 14.83 -13.38 2.29
N ILE A 155 13.61 -13.49 2.85
CA ILE A 155 13.36 -13.18 4.25
C ILE A 155 14.13 -14.14 5.18
N THR A 156 14.18 -15.43 4.85
CA THR A 156 14.92 -16.41 5.63
C THR A 156 16.42 -16.12 5.65
N LYS A 157 16.96 -15.65 4.52
CA LYS A 157 18.36 -15.21 4.39
C LYS A 157 18.62 -13.84 5.02
N LYS A 158 17.57 -13.15 5.51
CA LYS A 158 17.63 -11.79 6.07
C LYS A 158 18.17 -10.76 5.08
N GLU A 159 17.86 -10.96 3.79
CA GLU A 159 18.21 -9.99 2.75
C GLU A 159 17.42 -8.68 2.93
N ASN A 160 18.00 -7.59 2.45
CA ASN A 160 17.37 -6.29 2.54
C ASN A 160 16.20 -6.18 1.55
N ILE A 161 15.16 -5.47 1.96
CA ILE A 161 14.09 -5.06 1.06
C ILE A 161 14.54 -3.79 0.34
N ASP A 162 15.01 -3.95 -0.87
CA ASP A 162 15.52 -2.88 -1.72
C ASP A 162 14.80 -2.85 -3.09
N GLU A 163 15.23 -1.92 -3.94
CA GLU A 163 14.70 -1.76 -5.29
C GLU A 163 14.96 -3.01 -6.16
N GLY A 164 16.11 -3.65 -5.99
CA GLY A 164 16.45 -4.88 -6.70
C GLY A 164 15.49 -6.01 -6.40
N LEU A 165 15.12 -6.20 -5.14
CA LEU A 165 14.12 -7.18 -4.72
C LEU A 165 12.74 -6.87 -5.34
N VAL A 166 12.31 -5.60 -5.34
CA VAL A 166 11.04 -5.18 -5.95
C VAL A 166 11.01 -5.50 -7.44
N LEU A 167 12.05 -5.14 -8.19
CA LEU A 167 12.16 -5.42 -9.62
C LEU A 167 12.22 -6.92 -9.90
N LYS A 168 12.90 -7.69 -9.06
CA LYS A 168 12.96 -9.15 -9.19
C LYS A 168 11.60 -9.81 -8.96
N LEU A 169 10.87 -9.39 -7.92
CA LEU A 169 9.50 -9.86 -7.68
C LEU A 169 8.57 -9.50 -8.84
N HIS A 170 8.66 -8.27 -9.36
CA HIS A 170 7.89 -7.85 -10.55
C HIS A 170 8.25 -8.71 -11.78
N SER A 171 9.53 -9.02 -11.98
CA SER A 171 9.96 -9.91 -13.06
C SER A 171 9.33 -11.29 -12.95
N ILE A 172 9.27 -11.86 -11.75
CA ILE A 172 8.66 -13.18 -11.52
C ILE A 172 7.14 -13.12 -11.72
N LEU A 173 6.47 -12.14 -11.10
CA LEU A 173 5.02 -11.99 -11.16
C LEU A 173 4.50 -11.78 -12.58
N MET A 174 5.20 -10.98 -13.38
CA MET A 174 4.79 -10.60 -14.73
C MET A 174 5.39 -11.49 -15.83
N ASN A 175 6.08 -12.57 -15.46
CA ASN A 175 6.68 -13.48 -16.43
C ASN A 175 5.62 -14.11 -17.35
N GLY A 176 5.77 -13.93 -18.66
CA GLY A 176 4.80 -14.39 -19.66
C GLY A 176 3.46 -13.63 -19.69
N VAL A 177 3.27 -12.64 -18.78
CA VAL A 177 2.07 -11.80 -18.72
C VAL A 177 2.32 -10.42 -19.32
N ARG A 178 3.50 -9.84 -19.07
CA ARG A 178 3.87 -8.50 -19.54
C ARG A 178 5.27 -8.45 -20.11
N GLN A 179 5.45 -7.61 -21.14
CA GLN A 179 6.78 -7.42 -21.77
C GLN A 179 7.73 -6.59 -20.92
N ASP A 180 7.21 -5.72 -20.03
CA ASP A 180 7.98 -4.86 -19.12
C ASP A 180 8.24 -5.51 -17.75
N ALA A 181 8.14 -6.85 -17.66
CA ALA A 181 8.41 -7.59 -16.44
C ALA A 181 9.82 -7.30 -15.88
N GLY A 182 9.90 -6.83 -14.63
CA GLY A 182 11.15 -6.48 -13.98
C GLY A 182 11.69 -5.08 -14.28
N PHE A 183 10.95 -4.24 -14.98
CA PHE A 183 11.37 -2.88 -15.33
C PHE A 183 10.38 -1.83 -14.83
N TYR A 184 10.88 -0.66 -14.48
CA TYR A 184 10.04 0.50 -14.25
C TYR A 184 9.44 1.03 -15.55
N ARG A 185 8.22 1.53 -15.47
CA ARG A 185 7.53 2.19 -16.59
C ARG A 185 8.31 3.42 -17.06
N ARG A 186 8.38 3.59 -18.38
CA ARG A 186 9.01 4.76 -19.00
C ARG A 186 7.99 5.80 -19.50
N HIS A 187 6.69 5.60 -19.24
CA HIS A 187 5.61 6.48 -19.69
C HIS A 187 4.72 6.92 -18.52
N ALA A 188 4.10 8.07 -18.66
CA ALA A 188 3.15 8.60 -17.70
C ALA A 188 1.88 7.74 -17.65
N VAL A 189 1.28 7.63 -16.46
CA VAL A 189 0.00 6.94 -16.26
C VAL A 189 -1.05 7.96 -15.90
N ARG A 190 -2.24 7.82 -16.49
CA ARG A 190 -3.42 8.58 -16.13
C ARG A 190 -4.47 7.64 -15.53
N ILE A 191 -5.11 8.10 -14.47
CA ILE A 191 -6.34 7.49 -13.99
C ILE A 191 -7.44 7.99 -14.91
N THR A 192 -8.07 7.09 -15.67
CA THR A 192 -9.22 7.43 -16.52
C THR A 192 -10.49 7.28 -15.71
N GLY A 193 -11.40 8.24 -15.81
CA GLY A 193 -12.72 8.16 -15.16
C GLY A 193 -12.84 8.95 -13.85
N VAL A 194 -11.95 9.91 -13.59
CA VAL A 194 -12.12 10.92 -12.53
C VAL A 194 -12.40 12.28 -13.18
#